data_73116168fef55200b20d406ab2bb17bc
#
_entry.id   73116168fef55200b20d406ab2bb17bc
#
_cell.length_a   1.000
_cell.length_b   1.000
_cell.length_c   1.000
_cell.angle_alpha   90.00
_cell.angle_beta   90.00
_cell.angle_gamma   90.00
#
_symmetry.space_group_name_H-M   'P 1'
#
loop_
_entity.id
_entity.type
_entity.pdbx_description
1 polymer ?
#
loop_
_entity_poly.entity_id
_entity_poly.type
_entity_poly.pdbx_seq_one_letter_code
_entity_poly.pdbx_strand_id
1 'polypeptide(L)'
;MTDFGSLLARVGIAVGVLMLVSMGAAPARADCFEDIGCTDSDYFDVDDLVEMSCENLWYVRNRIYDENGYCFRTARARAAFDNSDCWVNSQSKVQMSQTERHNVNEIVEAESENGCD
;
A
#
# COMPACT_ATOMS: atom_id res chain seq x y z
N MET A 1 -39.77 -43.80 51.88
CA MET A 1 -39.48 -42.43 51.75
C MET A 1 -38.55 -42.26 50.57
N THR A 2 -39.09 -41.86 49.47
CA THR A 2 -38.35 -41.70 48.25
C THR A 2 -38.02 -40.21 48.09
N ASP A 3 -36.76 -39.94 48.25
CA ASP A 3 -36.25 -38.67 47.92
C ASP A 3 -36.15 -38.52 46.41
N PHE A 4 -37.03 -37.78 45.86
CA PHE A 4 -36.95 -37.40 44.46
C PHE A 4 -35.95 -36.23 44.37
N GLY A 5 -34.71 -36.60 44.25
CA GLY A 5 -33.69 -35.63 43.84
C GLY A 5 -34.10 -35.02 42.53
N SER A 6 -34.50 -33.79 42.60
CA SER A 6 -34.79 -32.95 41.44
C SER A 6 -33.56 -32.94 40.54
N LEU A 7 -33.62 -33.64 39.45
CA LEU A 7 -32.66 -33.51 38.35
C LEU A 7 -33.00 -32.21 37.64
N LEU A 8 -32.46 -31.14 38.15
CA LEU A 8 -32.38 -29.89 37.39
C LEU A 8 -31.33 -30.10 36.31
N ALA A 9 -31.81 -30.51 35.19
CA ALA A 9 -31.02 -30.41 33.97
C ALA A 9 -30.70 -28.95 33.73
N ARG A 10 -29.51 -28.58 34.12
CA ARG A 10 -28.95 -27.27 33.70
C ARG A 10 -28.64 -27.37 32.23
N VAL A 11 -29.58 -26.90 31.43
CA VAL A 11 -29.30 -26.60 30.04
C VAL A 11 -28.36 -25.43 30.05
N GLY A 12 -27.07 -25.71 29.93
CA GLY A 12 -26.07 -24.70 29.68
C GLY A 12 -26.32 -24.16 28.28
N ILE A 13 -26.92 -23.00 28.17
CA ILE A 13 -26.93 -22.25 26.92
C ILE A 13 -25.50 -21.81 26.71
N ALA A 14 -24.78 -22.53 25.88
CA ALA A 14 -23.54 -22.05 25.32
C ALA A 14 -23.91 -20.89 24.39
N VAL A 15 -23.82 -19.68 24.90
CA VAL A 15 -23.83 -18.49 24.06
C VAL A 15 -22.52 -18.50 23.27
N GLY A 16 -22.57 -19.06 22.09
CA GLY A 16 -21.51 -18.93 21.12
C GLY A 16 -21.44 -17.45 20.74
N VAL A 17 -20.47 -16.74 21.29
CA VAL A 17 -20.13 -15.42 20.83
C VAL A 17 -19.56 -15.61 19.43
N LEU A 18 -20.39 -15.42 18.42
CA LEU A 18 -19.95 -15.35 17.03
C LEU A 18 -19.15 -14.05 16.91
N MET A 19 -17.85 -14.17 17.02
CA MET A 19 -16.95 -13.09 16.67
C MET A 19 -17.07 -12.87 15.18
N LEU A 20 -17.94 -11.95 14.79
CA LEU A 20 -17.93 -11.38 13.44
C LEU A 20 -16.62 -10.61 13.28
N VAL A 21 -15.62 -11.31 12.78
CA VAL A 21 -14.46 -10.64 12.25
C VAL A 21 -14.93 -9.94 10.98
N SER A 22 -15.30 -8.68 11.09
CA SER A 22 -15.53 -7.85 9.92
C SER A 22 -14.17 -7.66 9.26
N MET A 23 -13.87 -8.48 8.27
CA MET A 23 -12.80 -8.18 7.34
C MET A 23 -13.28 -7.01 6.48
N GLY A 24 -13.11 -5.79 7.02
CA GLY A 24 -13.20 -4.60 6.20
C GLY A 24 -12.14 -4.72 5.11
N ALA A 25 -12.54 -4.56 3.83
CA ALA A 25 -11.58 -4.42 2.76
C ALA A 25 -10.62 -3.29 3.17
N ALA A 26 -9.34 -3.62 3.39
CA ALA A 26 -8.33 -2.61 3.64
C ALA A 26 -8.33 -1.68 2.40
N PRO A 27 -8.42 -0.34 2.58
CA PRO A 27 -8.26 0.56 1.45
C PRO A 27 -6.91 0.27 0.79
N ALA A 28 -6.84 0.43 -0.53
CA ALA A 28 -5.60 0.33 -1.26
C ALA A 28 -4.55 1.16 -0.52
N ARG A 29 -3.54 0.51 0.03
CA ARG A 29 -2.50 1.17 0.81
C ARG A 29 -1.37 1.56 -0.10
N ALA A 30 -0.94 2.79 0.03
CA ALA A 30 0.36 3.20 -0.46
C ALA A 30 1.45 2.32 0.16
N ASP A 31 2.48 2.03 -0.59
CA ASP A 31 3.61 1.29 -0.08
C ASP A 31 4.41 2.12 0.91
N CYS A 32 4.82 1.48 2.00
CA CYS A 32 5.71 2.04 2.98
C CYS A 32 7.08 1.35 2.86
N PHE A 33 8.12 2.15 2.82
CA PHE A 33 9.50 1.69 2.73
C PHE A 33 10.23 2.02 4.02
N GLU A 34 10.95 1.04 4.56
CA GLU A 34 11.56 1.13 5.88
C GLU A 34 12.44 2.38 6.07
N ASP A 35 13.23 2.72 5.04
CA ASP A 35 14.22 3.80 5.15
C ASP A 35 13.69 5.18 4.80
N ILE A 36 12.55 5.29 4.11
CA ILE A 36 12.06 6.57 3.57
C ILE A 36 10.62 6.91 3.94
N GLY A 37 9.82 5.92 4.36
CA GLY A 37 8.43 6.11 4.77
C GLY A 37 7.39 5.69 3.74
N CYS A 38 6.16 6.13 3.95
CA CYS A 38 5.01 5.78 3.12
C CYS A 38 4.80 6.80 2.02
N THR A 39 4.54 6.34 0.81
CA THR A 39 4.45 7.17 -0.40
C THR A 39 3.39 8.26 -0.34
N ASP A 40 2.31 8.05 0.39
CA ASP A 40 1.14 8.93 0.44
C ASP A 40 1.05 9.81 1.70
N SER A 41 1.79 9.49 2.75
CA SER A 41 1.66 10.12 4.06
C SER A 41 2.94 10.73 4.62
N ASP A 42 4.10 10.29 4.16
CA ASP A 42 5.38 10.79 4.61
C ASP A 42 6.05 11.63 3.51
N TYR A 43 6.61 12.76 3.87
CA TYR A 43 7.43 13.56 2.95
C TYR A 43 8.83 12.96 2.85
N PHE A 44 9.19 12.52 1.65
CA PHE A 44 10.54 12.05 1.38
C PHE A 44 11.53 13.21 1.34
N ASP A 45 12.76 12.93 1.77
CA ASP A 45 13.87 13.87 1.73
C ASP A 45 14.92 13.38 0.72
N VAL A 46 15.38 14.26 -0.16
CA VAL A 46 16.39 13.95 -1.16
C VAL A 46 17.68 13.40 -0.53
N ASP A 47 18.05 13.88 0.65
CA ASP A 47 19.26 13.42 1.34
C ASP A 47 19.19 11.95 1.73
N ASP A 48 18.00 11.44 2.07
CA ASP A 48 17.78 10.02 2.32
C ASP A 48 17.71 9.23 1.01
N LEU A 49 17.09 9.80 -0.01
CA LEU A 49 16.88 9.15 -1.31
C LEU A 49 18.18 8.94 -2.08
N VAL A 50 19.15 9.84 -1.98
CA VAL A 50 20.44 9.71 -2.69
C VAL A 50 21.28 8.52 -2.22
N GLU A 51 20.98 7.98 -1.04
CA GLU A 51 21.59 6.74 -0.56
C GLU A 51 21.05 5.48 -1.26
N MET A 52 19.94 5.61 -1.98
CA MET A 52 19.29 4.49 -2.68
C MET A 52 19.93 4.25 -4.05
N SER A 53 19.85 3.01 -4.52
CA SER A 53 20.26 2.67 -5.89
C SER A 53 19.31 3.29 -6.93
N CYS A 54 19.80 3.50 -8.14
CA CYS A 54 18.97 3.96 -9.26
C CYS A 54 17.78 3.02 -9.50
N GLU A 55 17.96 1.73 -9.36
CA GLU A 55 16.88 0.74 -9.50
C GLU A 55 15.79 0.93 -8.47
N ASN A 56 16.17 1.13 -7.21
CA ASN A 56 15.21 1.34 -6.13
C ASN A 56 14.49 2.69 -6.26
N LEU A 57 15.19 3.75 -6.63
CA LEU A 57 14.59 5.05 -6.90
C LEU A 57 13.57 4.96 -8.04
N TRP A 58 13.93 4.30 -9.13
CA TRP A 58 13.03 4.04 -10.24
C TRP A 58 11.77 3.27 -9.79
N TYR A 59 11.95 2.23 -8.97
CA TYR A 59 10.85 1.41 -8.48
C TYR A 59 9.88 2.23 -7.61
N VAL A 60 10.38 2.97 -6.64
CA VAL A 60 9.54 3.76 -5.73
C VAL A 60 8.79 4.85 -6.50
N ARG A 61 9.45 5.53 -7.42
CA ARG A 61 8.80 6.56 -8.26
C ARG A 61 7.65 5.97 -9.09
N ASN A 62 7.89 4.86 -9.76
CA ASN A 62 6.86 4.23 -10.58
C ASN A 62 5.77 3.58 -9.74
N ARG A 63 6.09 3.13 -8.53
CA ARG A 63 5.08 2.63 -7.60
C ARG A 63 4.03 3.69 -7.25
N ILE A 64 4.44 4.93 -7.08
CA ILE A 64 3.51 6.05 -6.85
C ILE A 64 2.57 6.22 -8.06
N TYR A 65 3.08 6.13 -9.28
CA TYR A 65 2.24 6.16 -10.48
C TYR A 65 1.30 4.96 -10.57
N ASP A 66 1.77 3.77 -10.25
CA ASP A 66 0.98 2.54 -10.24
C ASP A 66 -0.19 2.62 -9.26
N GLU A 67 0.04 3.08 -8.06
CA GLU A 67 -1.00 3.29 -7.04
C GLU A 67 -2.08 4.28 -7.49
N ASN A 68 -1.74 5.20 -8.36
CA ASN A 68 -2.65 6.21 -8.91
C ASN A 68 -3.19 5.86 -10.30
N GLY A 69 -3.11 4.60 -10.69
CA GLY A 69 -3.80 4.04 -11.84
C GLY A 69 -3.11 4.21 -13.18
N TYR A 70 -1.84 4.58 -13.23
CA TYR A 70 -1.12 4.76 -14.49
C TYR A 70 -0.96 3.44 -15.25
N CYS A 71 -1.25 3.47 -16.54
CA CYS A 71 -1.03 2.35 -17.45
C CYS A 71 0.37 2.44 -18.08
N PHE A 72 1.28 1.57 -17.62
CA PHE A 72 2.66 1.57 -18.09
C PHE A 72 2.78 1.09 -19.53
N ARG A 73 3.72 1.67 -20.28
CA ARG A 73 3.95 1.39 -21.70
C ARG A 73 5.24 0.65 -21.97
N THR A 74 6.23 0.74 -21.07
CA THR A 74 7.51 0.08 -21.28
C THR A 74 7.46 -1.38 -20.83
N ALA A 75 8.23 -2.25 -21.47
CA ALA A 75 8.33 -3.65 -21.07
C ALA A 75 8.83 -3.81 -19.63
N ARG A 76 9.82 -2.98 -19.25
CA ARG A 76 10.37 -2.98 -17.88
C ARG A 76 9.29 -2.69 -16.84
N ALA A 77 8.53 -1.64 -17.04
CA ALA A 77 7.51 -1.24 -16.08
C ALA A 77 6.34 -2.22 -16.04
N ARG A 78 5.95 -2.78 -17.18
CA ARG A 78 4.90 -3.83 -17.26
C ARG A 78 5.32 -5.11 -16.57
N ALA A 79 6.61 -5.41 -16.52
CA ALA A 79 7.13 -6.57 -15.79
C ALA A 79 7.13 -6.34 -14.28
N ALA A 80 7.27 -5.10 -13.83
CA ALA A 80 7.32 -4.72 -12.42
C ALA A 80 5.95 -4.41 -11.82
N PHE A 81 5.01 -3.89 -12.62
CA PHE A 81 3.70 -3.42 -12.19
C PHE A 81 2.58 -4.02 -13.02
N ASP A 82 1.47 -4.36 -12.36
CA ASP A 82 0.31 -4.90 -13.03
C ASP A 82 -0.56 -3.79 -13.65
N ASN A 83 -0.75 -3.87 -14.97
CA ASN A 83 -1.60 -2.95 -15.71
C ASN A 83 -3.08 -3.37 -15.76
N SER A 84 -3.47 -4.50 -15.16
CA SER A 84 -4.84 -5.04 -15.31
C SER A 84 -5.92 -4.08 -14.81
N ASP A 85 -5.61 -3.31 -13.78
CA ASP A 85 -6.53 -2.38 -13.11
C ASP A 85 -6.24 -0.91 -13.41
N CYS A 86 -5.35 -0.62 -14.35
CA CYS A 86 -5.01 0.76 -14.68
C CYS A 86 -6.12 1.49 -15.44
N TRP A 87 -6.20 2.80 -15.31
CA TRP A 87 -7.22 3.62 -15.96
C TRP A 87 -6.72 4.96 -16.54
N VAL A 88 -5.44 5.29 -16.30
CA VAL A 88 -4.85 6.54 -16.79
C VAL A 88 -3.75 6.22 -17.80
N ASN A 89 -3.97 6.61 -19.07
CA ASN A 89 -3.05 6.31 -20.17
C ASN A 89 -1.95 7.35 -20.38
N SER A 90 -2.06 8.51 -19.76
CA SER A 90 -1.07 9.59 -19.85
C SER A 90 -0.49 9.90 -18.49
N GLN A 91 0.83 9.83 -18.35
CA GLN A 91 1.53 10.09 -17.11
C GLN A 91 1.23 11.49 -16.55
N SER A 92 1.11 12.49 -17.44
CA SER A 92 0.79 13.86 -17.05
C SER A 92 -0.63 14.05 -16.50
N LYS A 93 -1.51 13.08 -16.71
CA LYS A 93 -2.91 13.10 -16.25
C LYS A 93 -3.13 12.30 -14.98
N VAL A 94 -2.10 11.65 -14.46
CA VAL A 94 -2.19 10.91 -13.20
C VAL A 94 -2.44 11.90 -12.07
N GLN A 95 -3.51 11.66 -11.30
CA GLN A 95 -3.84 12.50 -10.16
C GLN A 95 -3.15 11.96 -8.91
N MET A 96 -2.36 12.82 -8.30
CA MET A 96 -1.61 12.52 -7.07
C MET A 96 -1.97 13.52 -5.99
N SER A 97 -1.86 13.10 -4.74
CA SER A 97 -1.90 14.00 -3.61
C SER A 97 -0.72 14.98 -3.62
N GLN A 98 -0.80 16.00 -2.80
CA GLN A 98 0.32 16.94 -2.64
C GLN A 98 1.58 16.21 -2.13
N THR A 99 1.42 15.30 -1.17
CA THR A 99 2.51 14.49 -0.63
C THR A 99 3.15 13.62 -1.71
N GLU A 100 2.35 12.93 -2.50
CA GLU A 100 2.85 12.08 -3.59
C GLU A 100 3.60 12.87 -4.66
N ARG A 101 3.10 14.05 -5.04
CA ARG A 101 3.81 14.93 -5.99
C ARG A 101 5.15 15.42 -5.43
N HIS A 102 5.17 15.80 -4.16
CA HIS A 102 6.41 16.15 -3.50
C HIS A 102 7.40 14.98 -3.57
N ASN A 103 6.96 13.78 -3.21
CA ASN A 103 7.79 12.60 -3.19
C ASN A 103 8.34 12.23 -4.57
N VAL A 104 7.51 12.29 -5.61
CA VAL A 104 7.98 12.09 -6.99
C VAL A 104 9.06 13.10 -7.37
N ASN A 105 8.89 14.37 -7.03
CA ASN A 105 9.87 15.41 -7.33
C ASN A 105 11.20 15.17 -6.59
N GLU A 106 11.15 14.80 -5.32
CA GLU A 106 12.34 14.47 -4.53
C GLU A 106 13.07 13.24 -5.11
N ILE A 107 12.33 12.22 -5.55
CA ILE A 107 12.92 11.03 -6.18
C ILE A 107 13.60 11.42 -7.50
N VAL A 108 12.97 12.22 -8.34
CA VAL A 108 13.54 12.68 -9.61
C VAL A 108 14.83 13.48 -9.36
N GLU A 109 14.86 14.31 -8.32
CA GLU A 109 16.06 15.04 -7.93
C GLU A 109 17.18 14.07 -7.49
N ALA A 110 16.88 13.10 -6.66
CA ALA A 110 17.83 12.08 -6.24
C ALA A 110 18.35 11.24 -7.41
N GLU A 111 17.49 10.85 -8.34
CA GLU A 111 17.89 10.16 -9.58
C GLU A 111 18.89 11.03 -10.39
N SER A 112 18.63 12.31 -10.50
CA SER A 112 19.53 13.27 -11.19
C SER A 112 20.88 13.38 -10.48
N GLU A 113 20.88 13.53 -9.16
CA GLU A 113 22.12 13.60 -8.37
C GLU A 113 22.94 12.32 -8.47
N ASN A 114 22.30 11.18 -8.52
CA ASN A 114 22.95 9.87 -8.62
C ASN A 114 23.35 9.50 -10.06
N GLY A 115 23.05 10.34 -11.04
CA GLY A 115 23.34 10.06 -12.45
C GLY A 115 22.53 8.90 -13.01
N CYS A 116 21.31 8.71 -12.54
CA CYS A 116 20.41 7.66 -13.05
C CYS A 116 19.86 8.05 -14.43
N ASP A 117 19.81 7.07 -15.34
CA ASP A 117 19.25 7.21 -16.69
C ASP A 117 17.74 6.97 -16.70
#